data_889952e7abcf692d41051b3f73419661
#
_entry.id   889952e7abcf692d41051b3f73419661
#
_cell.length_a   1.000
_cell.length_b   1.000
_cell.length_c   1.000
_cell.angle_alpha   90.00
_cell.angle_beta   90.00
_cell.angle_gamma   90.00
#
_symmetry.space_group_name_H-M   'P 1'
#
loop_
_entity.id
_entity.type
_entity.pdbx_description
1 polymer ?
#
loop_
_entity_poly.entity_id
_entity_poly.type
_entity_poly.pdbx_seq_one_letter_code
_entity_poly.pdbx_strand_id
1 'polypeptide(L)'
;MKIHLSRWVCVDVELNLKRLREEALAAAKTGAEFVVFPELFLTGYTRSLDPQRVRDIFAEVSSAAPEVLFVFGSISEARHNRVAVWSKGHQFAFYDKVHLFHPNGEHEIWDPGQSYVAFEWRDLRIGLMNCNDIRFPEQARALKLEARCDLLVVPAWWPWRRDHIWSTLLQARAAENQLWVLGCCIAGSVEEIEFAGAGNHVFDPAGEPVRTADDRSYELDFNNPPPSIVDPVEQFVEIDCVEIISGD
;
A
#
# COMPACT_ATOMS: atom_id res chain seq x y z
N MET A 1 -4.27 -17.04 -2.85
CA MET A 1 -5.10 -15.83 -2.78
C MET A 1 -4.96 -15.06 -4.08
N LYS A 2 -6.08 -14.70 -4.70
CA LYS A 2 -6.08 -13.87 -5.91
C LYS A 2 -6.15 -12.39 -5.54
N ILE A 3 -5.19 -11.62 -6.06
CA ILE A 3 -5.00 -10.20 -5.75
C ILE A 3 -5.14 -9.38 -7.01
N HIS A 4 -5.82 -8.24 -6.92
CA HIS A 4 -5.85 -7.23 -7.97
C HIS A 4 -5.21 -5.92 -7.48
N LEU A 5 -4.15 -5.47 -8.17
CA LEU A 5 -3.53 -4.16 -7.96
C LEU A 5 -3.97 -3.22 -9.08
N SER A 6 -4.67 -2.16 -8.74
CA SER A 6 -5.17 -1.21 -9.72
C SER A 6 -4.03 -0.47 -10.44
N ARG A 7 -4.14 -0.33 -11.76
CA ARG A 7 -3.29 0.56 -12.59
C ARG A 7 -4.09 1.81 -12.92
N TRP A 8 -4.18 2.69 -11.93
CA TRP A 8 -5.09 3.82 -11.95
C TRP A 8 -4.50 5.05 -12.63
N VAL A 9 -5.27 5.67 -13.53
CA VAL A 9 -4.99 7.02 -14.02
C VAL A 9 -5.96 7.97 -13.35
N CYS A 10 -5.47 8.89 -12.54
CA CYS A 10 -6.29 9.90 -11.87
C CYS A 10 -6.77 10.95 -12.87
N VAL A 11 -8.07 11.13 -12.95
CA VAL A 11 -8.76 12.12 -13.80
C VAL A 11 -9.64 13.03 -12.92
N ASP A 12 -10.74 13.54 -13.41
CA ASP A 12 -11.69 14.26 -12.56
C ASP A 12 -12.38 13.35 -11.53
N VAL A 13 -12.81 13.92 -10.43
CA VAL A 13 -13.36 13.18 -9.27
C VAL A 13 -14.58 12.34 -9.65
N GLU A 14 -15.51 12.89 -10.44
CA GLU A 14 -16.77 12.17 -10.76
C GLU A 14 -16.49 10.94 -11.63
N LEU A 15 -15.58 11.08 -12.58
CA LEU A 15 -15.16 9.96 -13.41
C LEU A 15 -14.38 8.93 -12.59
N ASN A 16 -13.53 9.37 -11.67
CA ASN A 16 -12.81 8.48 -10.75
C ASN A 16 -13.77 7.67 -9.87
N LEU A 17 -14.81 8.29 -9.32
CA LEU A 17 -15.82 7.59 -8.51
C LEU A 17 -16.61 6.55 -9.31
N LYS A 18 -16.94 6.86 -10.57
CA LYS A 18 -17.59 5.90 -11.47
C LYS A 18 -16.69 4.71 -11.75
N ARG A 19 -15.44 4.97 -12.14
CA ARG A 19 -14.44 3.94 -12.46
C ARG A 19 -14.09 3.07 -11.27
N LEU A 20 -14.07 3.64 -10.05
CA LEU A 20 -13.87 2.87 -8.83
C LEU A 20 -14.88 1.73 -8.71
N ARG A 21 -16.18 2.04 -8.89
CA ARG A 21 -17.23 1.01 -8.85
C ARG A 21 -17.03 -0.06 -9.93
N GLU A 22 -16.75 0.39 -11.16
CA GLU A 22 -16.58 -0.50 -12.32
C GLU A 22 -15.37 -1.43 -12.12
N GLU A 23 -14.21 -0.90 -11.75
CA GLU A 23 -12.98 -1.69 -11.58
C GLU A 23 -13.07 -2.64 -10.37
N ALA A 24 -13.54 -2.16 -9.23
CA ALA A 24 -13.67 -2.97 -8.03
C ALA A 24 -14.61 -4.17 -8.24
N LEU A 25 -15.77 -3.95 -8.86
CA LEU A 25 -16.72 -5.02 -9.14
C LEU A 25 -16.25 -5.95 -10.27
N ALA A 26 -15.51 -5.43 -11.25
CA ALA A 26 -14.89 -6.26 -12.29
C ALA A 26 -13.82 -7.18 -11.70
N ALA A 27 -12.95 -6.66 -10.83
CA ALA A 27 -11.95 -7.45 -10.12
C ALA A 27 -12.59 -8.56 -9.27
N ALA A 28 -13.65 -8.24 -8.52
CA ALA A 28 -14.39 -9.22 -7.75
C ALA A 28 -14.99 -10.34 -8.62
N LYS A 29 -15.57 -9.99 -9.78
CA LYS A 29 -16.13 -10.95 -10.74
C LYS A 29 -15.08 -11.88 -11.35
N THR A 30 -13.83 -11.45 -11.47
CA THR A 30 -12.71 -12.31 -11.93
C THR A 30 -12.14 -13.19 -10.82
N GLY A 31 -12.71 -13.10 -9.62
CA GLY A 31 -12.34 -13.92 -8.46
C GLY A 31 -11.24 -13.32 -7.59
N ALA A 32 -10.96 -12.01 -7.73
CA ALA A 32 -10.06 -11.35 -6.80
C ALA A 32 -10.65 -11.39 -5.38
N GLU A 33 -9.82 -11.76 -4.43
CA GLU A 33 -10.16 -11.82 -3.00
C GLU A 33 -9.62 -10.59 -2.26
N PHE A 34 -8.61 -9.93 -2.85
CA PHE A 34 -7.92 -8.76 -2.30
C PHE A 34 -7.69 -7.74 -3.42
N VAL A 35 -8.18 -6.52 -3.23
CA VAL A 35 -8.09 -5.44 -4.23
C VAL A 35 -7.45 -4.21 -3.62
N VAL A 36 -6.42 -3.68 -4.27
CA VAL A 36 -5.68 -2.51 -3.80
C VAL A 36 -5.75 -1.38 -4.83
N PHE A 37 -6.11 -0.20 -4.37
CA PHE A 37 -6.03 1.06 -5.13
C PHE A 37 -4.84 1.89 -4.65
N PRO A 38 -4.23 2.73 -5.51
CA PRO A 38 -3.04 3.49 -5.14
C PRO A 38 -3.35 4.73 -4.27
N GLU A 39 -2.29 5.40 -3.80
CA GLU A 39 -2.37 6.63 -3.00
C GLU A 39 -3.17 7.73 -3.73
N LEU A 40 -4.03 8.44 -3.00
CA LEU A 40 -4.81 9.61 -3.44
C LEU A 40 -5.55 9.43 -4.79
N PHE A 41 -5.90 8.22 -5.12
CA PHE A 41 -6.36 7.82 -6.46
C PHE A 41 -7.66 8.51 -6.90
N LEU A 42 -8.49 9.00 -5.96
CA LEU A 42 -9.74 9.68 -6.28
C LEU A 42 -9.56 11.18 -6.56
N THR A 43 -8.62 11.82 -5.87
CA THR A 43 -8.51 13.27 -5.85
C THR A 43 -7.18 13.81 -6.37
N GLY A 44 -6.12 12.98 -6.36
CA GLY A 44 -4.78 13.51 -6.47
C GLY A 44 -4.47 14.42 -5.27
N TYR A 45 -3.44 15.26 -5.42
CA TYR A 45 -2.99 16.19 -4.39
C TYR A 45 -3.78 17.51 -4.37
N THR A 46 -4.48 17.84 -5.43
CA THR A 46 -5.02 19.19 -5.68
C THR A 46 -6.53 19.31 -5.50
N ARG A 47 -7.24 18.17 -5.45
CA ARG A 47 -8.70 18.15 -5.35
C ARG A 47 -9.15 17.68 -3.98
N SER A 48 -10.33 18.10 -3.58
CA SER A 48 -10.97 17.63 -2.35
C SER A 48 -12.28 16.90 -2.68
N LEU A 49 -12.65 16.00 -1.80
CA LEU A 49 -13.90 15.27 -1.87
C LEU A 49 -14.49 15.17 -0.46
N ASP A 50 -15.80 15.31 -0.34
CA ASP A 50 -16.48 15.13 0.95
C ASP A 50 -16.18 13.73 1.51
N PRO A 51 -15.58 13.65 2.71
CA PRO A 51 -15.22 12.38 3.33
C PRO A 51 -16.43 11.45 3.55
N GLN A 52 -17.61 12.00 3.81
CA GLN A 52 -18.82 11.18 3.96
C GLN A 52 -19.19 10.52 2.64
N ARG A 53 -19.14 11.25 1.54
CA ARG A 53 -19.39 10.71 0.20
C ARG A 53 -18.39 9.60 -0.16
N VAL A 54 -17.14 9.74 0.24
CA VAL A 54 -16.11 8.69 0.05
C VAL A 54 -16.48 7.44 0.85
N ARG A 55 -16.82 7.59 2.13
CA ARG A 55 -17.23 6.47 2.98
C ARG A 55 -18.46 5.75 2.43
N ASP A 56 -19.47 6.50 1.95
CA ASP A 56 -20.69 5.91 1.37
C ASP A 56 -20.37 5.05 0.15
N ILE A 57 -19.46 5.50 -0.71
CA ILE A 57 -19.04 4.74 -1.90
C ILE A 57 -18.21 3.52 -1.52
N PHE A 58 -17.29 3.63 -0.56
CA PHE A 58 -16.51 2.49 -0.09
C PHE A 58 -17.41 1.44 0.57
N ALA A 59 -18.42 1.87 1.33
CA ALA A 59 -19.43 0.99 1.89
C ALA A 59 -20.26 0.31 0.79
N GLU A 60 -20.75 1.06 -0.20
CA GLU A 60 -21.50 0.55 -1.35
C GLU A 60 -20.70 -0.56 -2.07
N VAL A 61 -19.44 -0.24 -2.48
CA VAL A 61 -18.57 -1.15 -3.25
C VAL A 61 -18.24 -2.41 -2.46
N SER A 62 -17.86 -2.26 -1.20
CA SER A 62 -17.49 -3.41 -0.36
C SER A 62 -18.69 -4.26 0.06
N SER A 63 -19.89 -3.69 0.15
CA SER A 63 -21.14 -4.46 0.34
C SER A 63 -21.49 -5.27 -0.90
N ALA A 64 -21.26 -4.73 -2.09
CA ALA A 64 -21.56 -5.41 -3.35
C ALA A 64 -20.62 -6.59 -3.66
N ALA A 65 -19.45 -6.66 -2.99
CA ALA A 65 -18.48 -7.74 -3.10
C ALA A 65 -18.00 -8.18 -1.70
N PRO A 66 -18.85 -8.81 -0.88
CA PRO A 66 -18.60 -9.04 0.55
C PRO A 66 -17.44 -10.00 0.85
N GLU A 67 -17.03 -10.83 -0.11
CA GLU A 67 -15.89 -11.76 0.03
C GLU A 67 -14.54 -11.11 -0.26
N VAL A 68 -14.54 -9.86 -0.74
CA VAL A 68 -13.33 -9.12 -1.11
C VAL A 68 -12.92 -8.19 0.01
N LEU A 69 -11.61 -8.18 0.31
CA LEU A 69 -11.00 -7.12 1.10
C LEU A 69 -10.49 -6.02 0.16
N PHE A 70 -10.92 -4.80 0.39
CA PHE A 70 -10.50 -3.63 -0.37
C PHE A 70 -9.53 -2.78 0.46
N VAL A 71 -8.36 -2.49 -0.10
CA VAL A 71 -7.49 -1.40 0.34
C VAL A 71 -7.74 -0.24 -0.64
N PHE A 72 -8.59 0.68 -0.24
CA PHE A 72 -8.85 1.89 -0.99
C PHE A 72 -7.71 2.88 -0.71
N GLY A 73 -6.60 2.69 -1.38
CA GLY A 73 -5.38 3.45 -1.40
C GLY A 73 -5.26 4.46 -0.28
N SER A 74 -5.03 5.73 -0.58
CA SER A 74 -5.27 6.76 0.43
C SER A 74 -6.23 7.84 -0.06
N ILE A 75 -6.83 8.49 0.91
CA ILE A 75 -7.68 9.66 0.77
C ILE A 75 -7.26 10.74 1.76
N SER A 76 -7.58 12.01 1.47
CA SER A 76 -7.45 13.09 2.45
C SER A 76 -8.66 13.06 3.38
N GLU A 77 -8.46 12.67 4.64
CA GLU A 77 -9.51 12.61 5.66
C GLU A 77 -8.97 13.05 7.02
N ALA A 78 -9.74 13.88 7.75
CA ALA A 78 -9.42 14.35 9.10
C ALA A 78 -7.98 14.91 9.25
N ARG A 79 -7.50 15.65 8.25
CA ARG A 79 -6.13 16.17 8.14
C ARG A 79 -5.04 15.10 8.03
N HIS A 80 -5.38 13.90 7.56
CA HIS A 80 -4.42 12.84 7.31
C HIS A 80 -4.49 12.35 5.86
N ASN A 81 -3.36 11.86 5.36
CA ASN A 81 -3.29 11.03 4.15
C ASN A 81 -3.54 9.58 4.59
N ARG A 82 -4.81 9.14 4.49
CA ARG A 82 -5.35 7.94 5.13
C ARG A 82 -5.56 6.80 4.15
N VAL A 83 -4.90 5.67 4.37
CA VAL A 83 -5.22 4.39 3.74
C VAL A 83 -6.45 3.78 4.43
N ALA A 84 -7.47 3.40 3.67
CA ALA A 84 -8.71 2.87 4.20
C ALA A 84 -8.92 1.41 3.76
N VAL A 85 -9.17 0.53 4.72
CA VAL A 85 -9.42 -0.90 4.48
C VAL A 85 -10.90 -1.19 4.73
N TRP A 86 -11.57 -1.78 3.75
CA TRP A 86 -13.01 -2.03 3.80
C TRP A 86 -13.38 -3.46 3.41
N SER A 87 -14.38 -4.02 4.07
CA SER A 87 -14.99 -5.29 3.73
C SER A 87 -16.45 -5.30 4.19
N LYS A 88 -17.33 -5.96 3.45
CA LYS A 88 -18.75 -6.17 3.82
C LYS A 88 -19.51 -4.89 4.19
N GLY A 89 -19.19 -3.78 3.53
CA GLY A 89 -19.84 -2.48 3.77
C GLY A 89 -19.31 -1.71 4.98
N HIS A 90 -18.27 -2.18 5.65
CA HIS A 90 -17.71 -1.54 6.84
C HIS A 90 -16.23 -1.25 6.70
N GLN A 91 -15.79 -0.16 7.32
CA GLN A 91 -14.37 0.11 7.49
C GLN A 91 -13.77 -0.90 8.47
N PHE A 92 -12.86 -1.71 7.95
CA PHE A 92 -12.21 -2.79 8.70
C PHE A 92 -10.99 -2.29 9.48
N ALA A 93 -10.17 -1.47 8.82
CA ALA A 93 -8.99 -0.82 9.39
C ALA A 93 -8.69 0.49 8.65
N PHE A 94 -7.81 1.30 9.21
CA PHE A 94 -7.22 2.45 8.52
C PHE A 94 -5.80 2.71 9.02
N TYR A 95 -5.01 3.40 8.18
CA TYR A 95 -3.65 3.82 8.51
C TYR A 95 -3.43 5.26 8.05
N ASP A 96 -3.02 6.11 8.94
CA ASP A 96 -2.60 7.49 8.66
C ASP A 96 -1.10 7.52 8.37
N LYS A 97 -0.72 8.03 7.20
CA LYS A 97 0.67 8.09 6.75
C LYS A 97 1.56 8.76 7.79
N VAL A 98 2.59 8.05 8.24
CA VAL A 98 3.51 8.53 9.28
C VAL A 98 4.60 9.41 8.67
N HIS A 99 5.22 8.96 7.58
CA HIS A 99 6.35 9.66 6.97
C HIS A 99 5.89 10.50 5.77
N LEU A 100 5.44 11.71 6.05
CA LEU A 100 4.98 12.63 5.03
C LEU A 100 6.12 13.02 4.07
N PHE A 101 5.78 13.20 2.78
CA PHE A 101 6.77 13.57 1.77
C PHE A 101 6.93 15.10 1.71
N HIS A 102 7.86 15.62 2.48
CA HIS A 102 8.14 17.07 2.61
C HIS A 102 8.45 17.76 1.28
N PRO A 103 9.18 17.16 0.30
CA PRO A 103 9.43 17.83 -0.97
C PRO A 103 8.17 18.20 -1.78
N ASN A 104 7.03 17.55 -1.51
CA ASN A 104 5.73 17.87 -2.11
C ASN A 104 4.84 18.72 -1.18
N GLY A 105 5.35 19.21 -0.06
CA GLY A 105 4.58 20.02 0.89
C GLY A 105 3.52 19.23 1.66
N GLU A 106 3.60 17.89 1.75
CA GLU A 106 2.59 17.08 2.44
C GLU A 106 2.40 17.51 3.91
N HIS A 107 3.46 17.92 4.59
CA HIS A 107 3.43 18.41 5.97
C HIS A 107 2.69 19.76 6.16
N GLU A 108 2.43 20.48 5.08
CA GLU A 108 1.59 21.70 5.09
C GLU A 108 0.10 21.36 4.97
N ILE A 109 -0.21 20.19 4.38
CA ILE A 109 -1.57 19.74 4.08
C ILE A 109 -2.09 18.80 5.18
N TRP A 110 -1.25 17.85 5.61
CA TRP A 110 -1.63 16.76 6.52
C TRP A 110 -0.78 16.73 7.78
N ASP A 111 -1.38 16.21 8.83
CA ASP A 111 -0.69 15.84 10.04
C ASP A 111 -0.15 14.40 9.90
N PRO A 112 1.05 14.08 10.44
CA PRO A 112 1.57 12.72 10.40
C PRO A 112 0.75 11.80 11.29
N GLY A 113 0.62 10.53 10.85
CA GLY A 113 0.11 9.45 11.70
C GLY A 113 1.02 9.20 12.91
N GLN A 114 0.48 8.55 13.95
CA GLN A 114 1.18 8.35 15.24
C GLN A 114 1.45 6.87 15.53
N SER A 115 1.04 5.96 14.66
CA SER A 115 1.22 4.53 14.86
C SER A 115 1.37 3.80 13.52
N TYR A 116 2.17 2.75 13.53
CA TYR A 116 2.17 1.75 12.47
C TYR A 116 0.98 0.83 12.67
N VAL A 117 0.36 0.38 11.59
CA VAL A 117 -0.88 -0.39 11.65
C VAL A 117 -0.71 -1.72 10.95
N ALA A 118 -1.09 -2.77 11.65
CA ALA A 118 -1.31 -4.10 11.11
C ALA A 118 -2.72 -4.58 11.48
N PHE A 119 -3.29 -5.45 10.67
CA PHE A 119 -4.60 -6.07 10.93
C PHE A 119 -4.58 -7.54 10.51
N GLU A 120 -5.49 -8.32 11.09
CA GLU A 120 -5.68 -9.72 10.72
C GLU A 120 -6.84 -9.86 9.74
N TRP A 121 -6.61 -10.58 8.66
CA TRP A 121 -7.64 -10.93 7.70
C TRP A 121 -7.45 -12.37 7.24
N ARG A 122 -8.46 -13.20 7.49
CA ARG A 122 -8.29 -14.66 7.41
C ARG A 122 -7.12 -15.09 8.31
N ASP A 123 -6.19 -15.88 7.80
CA ASP A 123 -5.03 -16.36 8.56
C ASP A 123 -3.77 -15.52 8.32
N LEU A 124 -3.91 -14.28 7.77
CA LEU A 124 -2.80 -13.41 7.43
C LEU A 124 -2.79 -12.15 8.32
N ARG A 125 -1.60 -11.75 8.75
CA ARG A 125 -1.33 -10.43 9.32
C ARG A 125 -0.77 -9.51 8.28
N ILE A 126 -1.46 -8.41 8.04
CA ILE A 126 -1.20 -7.48 6.96
C ILE A 126 -0.80 -6.13 7.53
N GLY A 127 0.41 -5.68 7.23
CA GLY A 127 0.91 -4.35 7.59
C GLY A 127 0.63 -3.32 6.50
N LEU A 128 0.33 -2.10 6.91
CA LEU A 128 0.08 -0.98 6.02
C LEU A 128 1.26 0.01 6.02
N MET A 129 1.64 0.44 4.83
CA MET A 129 2.54 1.56 4.56
C MET A 129 1.92 2.41 3.45
N ASN A 130 2.38 3.65 3.27
CA ASN A 130 1.88 4.53 2.20
C ASN A 130 3.03 5.32 1.55
N CYS A 131 3.35 5.00 0.28
CA CYS A 131 4.28 5.73 -0.57
C CYS A 131 5.65 6.00 0.08
N ASN A 132 5.85 7.21 0.61
CA ASN A 132 7.12 7.63 1.22
C ASN A 132 7.55 6.77 2.42
N ASP A 133 6.62 6.13 3.11
CA ASP A 133 6.93 5.23 4.24
C ASP A 133 7.92 4.13 3.86
N ILE A 134 7.90 3.67 2.60
CA ILE A 134 8.80 2.61 2.12
C ILE A 134 10.29 2.96 2.26
N ARG A 135 10.64 4.26 2.39
CA ARG A 135 12.01 4.72 2.60
C ARG A 135 12.52 4.47 4.02
N PHE A 136 11.61 4.20 4.95
CA PHE A 136 11.90 4.04 6.37
C PHE A 136 11.83 2.54 6.73
N PRO A 137 13.00 1.85 6.77
CA PRO A 137 13.06 0.41 7.06
C PRO A 137 12.52 0.09 8.46
N GLU A 138 12.57 1.04 9.37
CA GLU A 138 12.11 0.90 10.76
C GLU A 138 10.63 0.49 10.82
N GLN A 139 9.78 1.07 9.96
CA GLN A 139 8.36 0.73 9.92
C GLN A 139 8.13 -0.72 9.50
N ALA A 140 8.75 -1.15 8.40
CA ALA A 140 8.63 -2.53 7.93
C ALA A 140 9.20 -3.52 8.94
N ARG A 141 10.31 -3.17 9.58
CA ARG A 141 10.94 -3.98 10.63
C ARG A 141 10.03 -4.09 11.87
N ALA A 142 9.46 -2.99 12.36
CA ALA A 142 8.51 -3.02 13.48
C ALA A 142 7.26 -3.85 13.16
N LEU A 143 6.68 -3.69 11.95
CA LEU A 143 5.54 -4.50 11.51
C LEU A 143 5.87 -6.01 11.47
N LYS A 144 7.12 -6.37 11.10
CA LYS A 144 7.54 -7.77 11.17
C LYS A 144 7.79 -8.25 12.59
N LEU A 145 8.57 -7.52 13.39
CA LEU A 145 9.01 -7.98 14.71
C LEU A 145 7.88 -7.97 15.74
N GLU A 146 7.08 -6.91 15.77
CA GLU A 146 6.06 -6.69 16.80
C GLU A 146 4.71 -7.27 16.39
N ALA A 147 4.29 -7.00 15.14
CA ALA A 147 2.99 -7.45 14.65
C ALA A 147 3.04 -8.82 13.94
N ARG A 148 4.23 -9.37 13.66
CA ARG A 148 4.39 -10.66 12.95
C ARG A 148 3.71 -10.68 11.59
N CYS A 149 3.79 -9.59 10.84
CA CYS A 149 3.17 -9.49 9.53
C CYS A 149 3.71 -10.53 8.54
N ASP A 150 2.81 -11.04 7.70
CA ASP A 150 3.09 -11.93 6.58
C ASP A 150 3.17 -11.17 5.27
N LEU A 151 2.48 -10.01 5.21
CA LEU A 151 2.30 -9.19 4.02
C LEU A 151 2.39 -7.71 4.36
N LEU A 152 3.09 -6.93 3.53
CA LEU A 152 2.99 -5.46 3.50
C LEU A 152 2.24 -5.01 2.26
N VAL A 153 1.33 -4.06 2.44
CA VAL A 153 0.60 -3.39 1.36
C VAL A 153 0.99 -1.93 1.33
N VAL A 154 1.45 -1.46 0.17
CA VAL A 154 2.02 -0.13 -0.02
C VAL A 154 1.38 0.57 -1.21
N PRO A 155 0.24 1.27 -1.02
CA PRO A 155 -0.27 2.22 -2.01
C PRO A 155 0.74 3.35 -2.25
N ALA A 156 0.83 3.87 -3.48
CA ALA A 156 1.78 4.94 -3.76
C ALA A 156 1.36 5.87 -4.91
N TRP A 157 1.87 7.11 -4.82
CA TRP A 157 1.94 8.09 -5.91
C TRP A 157 3.41 8.35 -6.23
N TRP A 158 4.03 7.42 -6.94
CA TRP A 158 5.47 7.42 -7.19
C TRP A 158 5.77 7.68 -8.66
N PRO A 159 6.69 8.61 -9.01
CA PRO A 159 6.95 8.94 -10.40
C PRO A 159 7.78 7.86 -11.10
N TRP A 160 7.43 7.55 -12.33
CA TRP A 160 8.12 6.60 -13.19
C TRP A 160 9.64 6.82 -13.27
N ARG A 161 10.10 8.07 -13.27
CA ARG A 161 11.54 8.37 -13.28
C ARG A 161 12.33 7.79 -12.11
N ARG A 162 11.65 7.43 -11.03
CA ARG A 162 12.21 6.82 -9.82
C ARG A 162 11.67 5.40 -9.58
N ASP A 163 11.15 4.74 -10.63
CA ASP A 163 10.61 3.38 -10.52
C ASP A 163 11.66 2.38 -10.02
N HIS A 164 12.93 2.53 -10.46
CA HIS A 164 14.03 1.71 -9.98
C HIS A 164 14.24 1.83 -8.45
N ILE A 165 14.07 3.02 -7.87
CA ILE A 165 14.15 3.21 -6.41
C ILE A 165 12.93 2.57 -5.73
N TRP A 166 11.74 2.76 -6.30
CA TRP A 166 10.49 2.18 -5.83
C TRP A 166 10.58 0.65 -5.76
N SER A 167 10.94 0.02 -6.86
CA SER A 167 11.14 -1.43 -6.94
C SER A 167 12.21 -1.93 -5.96
N THR A 168 13.38 -1.26 -5.90
CA THR A 168 14.48 -1.64 -4.98
C THR A 168 14.06 -1.57 -3.52
N LEU A 169 13.33 -0.54 -3.11
CA LEU A 169 12.89 -0.40 -1.72
C LEU A 169 11.85 -1.45 -1.35
N LEU A 170 10.87 -1.75 -2.22
CA LEU A 170 9.91 -2.82 -1.99
C LEU A 170 10.60 -4.18 -1.87
N GLN A 171 11.54 -4.47 -2.77
CA GLN A 171 12.35 -5.70 -2.75
C GLN A 171 13.14 -5.83 -1.45
N ALA A 172 13.80 -4.75 -1.01
CA ALA A 172 14.55 -4.74 0.24
C ALA A 172 13.64 -5.05 1.44
N ARG A 173 12.45 -4.41 1.52
CA ARG A 173 11.48 -4.70 2.61
C ARG A 173 11.02 -6.14 2.61
N ALA A 174 10.84 -6.75 1.44
CA ALA A 174 10.50 -8.16 1.33
C ALA A 174 11.63 -9.06 1.85
N ALA A 175 12.83 -8.91 1.29
CA ALA A 175 13.98 -9.78 1.59
C ALA A 175 14.45 -9.67 3.04
N GLU A 176 14.62 -8.45 3.56
CA GLU A 176 15.16 -8.23 4.92
C GLU A 176 14.19 -8.60 6.04
N ASN A 177 12.87 -8.64 5.75
CA ASN A 177 11.83 -8.97 6.72
C ASN A 177 11.16 -10.33 6.47
N GLN A 178 11.53 -11.02 5.38
CA GLN A 178 10.97 -12.31 5.00
C GLN A 178 9.43 -12.27 4.98
N LEU A 179 8.88 -11.35 4.17
CA LEU A 179 7.44 -11.19 4.00
C LEU A 179 7.07 -10.79 2.57
N TRP A 180 5.83 -11.05 2.20
CA TRP A 180 5.30 -10.59 0.92
C TRP A 180 5.17 -9.07 0.91
N VAL A 181 5.43 -8.43 -0.25
CA VAL A 181 5.26 -6.99 -0.42
C VAL A 181 4.47 -6.69 -1.68
N LEU A 182 3.37 -5.94 -1.54
CA LEU A 182 2.54 -5.45 -2.64
C LEU A 182 2.71 -3.94 -2.78
N GLY A 183 3.38 -3.50 -3.81
CA GLY A 183 3.47 -2.10 -4.20
C GLY A 183 2.42 -1.77 -5.26
N CYS A 184 1.39 -1.01 -4.91
CA CYS A 184 0.33 -0.56 -5.82
C CYS A 184 0.51 0.93 -6.14
N CYS A 185 0.97 1.25 -7.35
CA CYS A 185 1.30 2.61 -7.74
C CYS A 185 0.30 3.20 -8.74
N ILE A 186 0.04 4.50 -8.61
CA ILE A 186 -0.69 5.26 -9.62
C ILE A 186 -0.04 5.09 -10.99
N ALA A 187 -0.82 4.89 -12.05
CA ALA A 187 -0.29 4.80 -13.41
C ALA A 187 -0.02 6.17 -14.02
N GLY A 188 -0.81 7.16 -13.64
CA GLY A 188 -0.67 8.52 -14.14
C GLY A 188 -1.75 9.45 -13.61
N SER A 189 -1.63 10.72 -13.99
CA SER A 189 -2.63 11.75 -13.76
C SER A 189 -2.75 12.61 -15.01
N VAL A 190 -3.95 13.10 -15.31
CA VAL A 190 -4.24 14.04 -16.40
C VAL A 190 -4.35 15.47 -15.89
N GLU A 191 -3.82 15.77 -14.72
CA GLU A 191 -3.71 17.12 -14.21
C GLU A 191 -2.76 17.96 -15.07
N GLU A 192 -2.68 19.26 -14.81
CA GLU A 192 -1.99 20.28 -15.62
C GLU A 192 -0.56 19.93 -16.05
N ILE A 193 0.08 18.99 -15.36
CA ILE A 193 1.37 18.40 -15.73
C ILE A 193 1.13 16.89 -15.87
N GLU A 194 1.30 16.37 -17.08
CA GLU A 194 1.24 14.94 -17.35
C GLU A 194 2.17 14.17 -16.38
N PHE A 195 1.57 13.47 -15.41
CA PHE A 195 2.30 12.65 -14.46
C PHE A 195 2.26 11.19 -14.91
N ALA A 196 3.44 10.62 -15.18
CA ALA A 196 3.60 9.20 -15.38
C ALA A 196 4.02 8.52 -14.07
N GLY A 197 3.22 7.57 -13.59
CA GLY A 197 3.49 6.81 -12.38
C GLY A 197 4.41 5.62 -12.62
N ALA A 198 5.02 5.15 -11.53
CA ALA A 198 5.84 3.94 -11.48
C ALA A 198 4.99 2.66 -11.70
N GLY A 199 5.64 1.49 -11.79
CA GLY A 199 4.98 0.20 -11.92
C GLY A 199 4.33 -0.29 -10.63
N ASN A 200 3.39 -1.23 -10.75
CA ASN A 200 3.06 -2.13 -9.66
C ASN A 200 4.19 -3.15 -9.53
N HIS A 201 4.61 -3.42 -8.30
CA HIS A 201 5.65 -4.42 -8.04
C HIS A 201 5.23 -5.32 -6.89
N VAL A 202 5.40 -6.62 -7.05
CA VAL A 202 5.14 -7.62 -6.03
C VAL A 202 6.43 -8.42 -5.80
N PHE A 203 6.79 -8.60 -4.55
CA PHE A 203 7.94 -9.39 -4.14
C PHE A 203 7.53 -10.47 -3.15
N ASP A 204 8.13 -11.63 -3.29
CA ASP A 204 7.98 -12.73 -2.36
C ASP A 204 8.90 -12.56 -1.12
N PRO A 205 8.78 -13.41 -0.08
CA PRO A 205 9.64 -13.34 1.10
C PRO A 205 11.15 -13.52 0.86
N ALA A 206 11.55 -14.09 -0.27
CA ALA A 206 12.95 -14.17 -0.66
C ALA A 206 13.45 -12.90 -1.37
N GLY A 207 12.56 -11.94 -1.63
CA GLY A 207 12.84 -10.73 -2.40
C GLY A 207 12.81 -10.94 -3.92
N GLU A 208 12.29 -12.08 -4.39
CA GLU A 208 12.16 -12.33 -5.83
C GLU A 208 10.90 -11.67 -6.39
N PRO A 209 10.97 -11.04 -7.57
CA PRO A 209 9.84 -10.38 -8.17
C PRO A 209 8.81 -11.37 -8.69
N VAL A 210 7.56 -11.23 -8.26
CA VAL A 210 6.42 -11.95 -8.82
C VAL A 210 5.91 -11.18 -10.03
N ARG A 211 6.02 -11.76 -11.22
CA ARG A 211 5.66 -11.11 -12.48
C ARG A 211 4.38 -11.72 -13.05
N THR A 212 3.54 -10.86 -13.59
CA THR A 212 2.33 -11.24 -14.33
C THR A 212 2.29 -10.52 -15.68
N ALA A 213 1.41 -10.97 -16.57
CA ALA A 213 1.33 -10.40 -17.92
C ALA A 213 0.75 -8.98 -17.96
N ASP A 214 -0.04 -8.60 -16.95
CA ASP A 214 -0.80 -7.34 -16.89
C ASP A 214 -0.38 -6.40 -15.75
N ASP A 215 0.56 -6.82 -14.89
CA ASP A 215 0.98 -6.13 -13.65
C ASP A 215 -0.20 -5.71 -12.74
N ARG A 216 -1.30 -6.45 -12.81
CA ARG A 216 -2.53 -6.20 -12.04
C ARG A 216 -3.02 -7.42 -11.28
N SER A 217 -3.00 -8.59 -11.94
CA SER A 217 -3.63 -9.80 -11.44
C SER A 217 -2.58 -10.77 -10.96
N TYR A 218 -2.55 -11.02 -9.65
CA TYR A 218 -1.56 -11.89 -9.00
C TYR A 218 -2.27 -13.05 -8.31
N GLU A 219 -1.60 -14.19 -8.26
CA GLU A 219 -2.00 -15.33 -7.43
C GLU A 219 -0.84 -15.70 -6.53
N LEU A 220 -1.00 -15.52 -5.22
CA LEU A 220 0.02 -15.76 -4.22
C LEU A 220 -0.35 -16.94 -3.33
N ASP A 221 0.63 -17.82 -3.07
CA ASP A 221 0.47 -18.96 -2.17
C ASP A 221 1.14 -18.65 -0.82
N PHE A 222 0.35 -18.19 0.12
CA PHE A 222 0.81 -17.87 1.48
C PHE A 222 1.05 -19.13 2.34
N ASN A 223 0.52 -20.29 1.93
CA ASN A 223 0.70 -21.55 2.65
C ASN A 223 2.03 -22.22 2.31
N ASN A 224 2.61 -21.87 1.15
CA ASN A 224 3.89 -22.37 0.66
C ASN A 224 4.81 -21.22 0.30
N PRO A 225 5.22 -20.36 1.23
CA PRO A 225 6.16 -19.28 0.93
C PRO A 225 7.51 -19.89 0.51
N PRO A 226 8.30 -19.19 -0.31
CA PRO A 226 9.68 -19.58 -0.59
C PRO A 226 10.45 -19.84 0.71
N PRO A 227 11.37 -20.82 0.72
CA PRO A 227 12.13 -21.15 1.93
C PRO A 227 12.92 -19.92 2.42
N SER A 228 12.73 -19.57 3.66
CA SER A 228 13.49 -18.53 4.35
C SER A 228 14.87 -19.09 4.78
N ILE A 229 15.93 -18.33 4.52
CA ILE A 229 17.29 -18.67 4.99
C ILE A 229 17.53 -18.08 6.38
N VAL A 230 16.83 -17.00 6.71
CA VAL A 230 16.97 -16.23 7.96
C VAL A 230 15.60 -16.02 8.56
N ASP A 231 15.44 -16.24 9.86
CA ASP A 231 14.28 -15.73 10.58
C ASP A 231 14.63 -14.40 11.24
N PRO A 232 14.17 -13.26 10.70
CA PRO A 232 14.50 -11.96 11.27
C PRO A 232 13.90 -11.77 12.68
N VAL A 233 12.91 -12.54 13.04
CA VAL A 233 12.28 -12.47 14.36
C VAL A 233 13.13 -13.16 15.43
N GLU A 234 13.67 -14.34 15.10
CA GLU A 234 14.52 -15.11 16.02
C GLU A 234 15.93 -14.56 16.13
N GLN A 235 16.43 -13.95 15.06
CA GLN A 235 17.84 -13.53 14.94
C GLN A 235 18.08 -12.05 15.21
N PHE A 236 17.02 -11.25 15.37
CA PHE A 236 17.15 -9.83 15.65
C PHE A 236 17.72 -9.60 17.04
N VAL A 237 18.76 -8.76 17.10
CA VAL A 237 19.36 -8.27 18.35
C VAL A 237 19.22 -6.76 18.37
N GLU A 238 18.51 -6.24 19.36
CA GLU A 238 18.40 -4.80 19.59
C GLU A 238 19.69 -4.26 20.19
N ILE A 239 20.21 -3.18 19.62
CA ILE A 239 21.41 -2.48 20.11
C ILE A 239 21.04 -1.04 20.43
N ASP A 240 21.22 -0.67 21.68
CA ASP A 240 20.80 0.65 22.23
C ASP A 240 21.77 1.79 21.90
N CYS A 241 22.96 1.49 21.41
CA CYS A 241 23.96 2.52 21.13
C CYS A 241 24.75 2.27 19.84
N VAL A 242 25.22 3.36 19.25
CA VAL A 242 26.18 3.35 18.15
C VAL A 242 27.46 4.02 18.67
N GLU A 243 28.59 3.31 18.63
CA GLU A 243 29.89 3.85 18.98
C GLU A 243 30.48 4.58 17.75
N ILE A 244 30.83 5.85 17.95
CA ILE A 244 31.51 6.65 16.91
C ILE A 244 32.99 6.73 17.29
N ILE A 245 33.85 6.04 16.55
CA ILE A 245 35.31 6.06 16.73
C ILE A 245 35.88 7.20 15.87
N SER A 246 36.38 8.27 16.49
CA SER A 246 37.17 9.30 15.83
C SER A 246 38.65 8.85 15.78
N GLY A 247 39.22 8.78 14.59
CA GLY A 247 40.67 8.62 14.45
C GLY A 247 41.36 9.95 14.81
N ASP A 248 42.51 9.86 15.51
CA ASP A 248 43.42 10.97 15.74
C ASP A 248 44.14 11.39 14.42
#